data_f28187d36d04eead822268d4c6512d9d
#
_entry.id   f28187d36d04eead822268d4c6512d9d
#
_cell.length_a   1.000
_cell.length_b   1.000
_cell.length_c   1.000
_cell.angle_alpha   90.00
_cell.angle_beta   90.00
_cell.angle_gamma   90.00
#
_symmetry.space_group_name_H-M   'P 1'
#
loop_
_entity.id
_entity.type
_entity.pdbx_description
1 polymer ?
#
loop_
_entity_poly.entity_id
_entity_poly.type
_entity_poly.pdbx_seq_one_letter_code
_entity_poly.pdbx_strand_id
1 'polypeptide(L)'
;KIAAYFPDGATEEYRLRIAQAAGGTMRPVVSGMAWVDLLPQDCDKGTALAVLQRHLHINREETMAFGDNENDVELLRQAGLSYAMKTGNPCVLRLADRAADDVISELNMLLSELE
;
A
#
# COMPACT_ATOMS: atom_id res chain seq x y z
N LYS A 1 1.87 7.90 -13.45
CA LYS A 1 2.94 7.42 -12.59
C LYS A 1 4.27 7.40 -13.33
N ILE A 2 5.33 7.86 -12.69
CA ILE A 2 6.72 7.73 -13.17
C ILE A 2 7.46 6.89 -12.14
N ALA A 3 8.19 5.85 -12.56
CA ALA A 3 8.98 5.00 -11.68
C ALA A 3 10.48 5.25 -11.94
N ALA A 4 11.23 5.55 -10.90
CA ALA A 4 12.69 5.70 -10.93
C ALA A 4 13.36 4.49 -10.28
N TYR A 5 14.29 3.88 -11.00
CA TYR A 5 15.05 2.73 -10.54
C TYR A 5 16.44 3.14 -10.06
N PHE A 6 16.83 2.66 -8.89
CA PHE A 6 18.13 2.91 -8.26
C PHE A 6 18.83 1.58 -8.00
N PRO A 7 19.85 1.20 -8.77
CA PRO A 7 20.54 -0.09 -8.62
C PRO A 7 21.11 -0.34 -7.23
N ASP A 8 21.54 0.74 -6.56
CA ASP A 8 22.14 0.69 -5.23
C ASP A 8 21.11 0.82 -4.08
N GLY A 9 19.84 0.84 -4.42
CA GLY A 9 18.73 0.99 -3.49
C GLY A 9 18.07 2.38 -3.51
N ALA A 10 16.78 2.41 -3.23
CA ALA A 10 16.01 3.65 -3.10
C ALA A 10 16.22 4.24 -1.70
N THR A 11 17.16 5.17 -1.57
CA THR A 11 17.47 5.84 -0.30
C THR A 11 16.53 7.02 -0.04
N GLU A 12 16.44 7.44 1.21
CA GLU A 12 15.70 8.65 1.61
C GLU A 12 16.27 9.90 0.91
N GLU A 13 17.59 9.96 0.70
CA GLU A 13 18.21 11.05 -0.04
C GLU A 13 17.69 11.15 -1.48
N TYR A 14 17.60 10.02 -2.20
CA TYR A 14 17.03 9.99 -3.55
C TYR A 14 15.56 10.40 -3.56
N ARG A 15 14.77 9.92 -2.59
CA ARG A 15 13.37 10.32 -2.45
C ARG A 15 13.22 11.84 -2.26
N LEU A 16 14.03 12.44 -1.40
CA LEU A 16 14.01 13.90 -1.16
C LEU A 16 14.42 14.70 -2.40
N ARG A 17 15.47 14.27 -3.10
CA ARG A 17 15.92 14.93 -4.35
C ARG A 17 14.84 14.88 -5.43
N ILE A 18 14.16 13.76 -5.58
CA ILE A 18 13.02 13.62 -6.49
C ILE A 18 11.86 14.52 -6.07
N ALA A 19 11.55 14.60 -4.76
CA ALA A 19 10.51 15.48 -4.24
C ALA A 19 10.78 16.94 -4.58
N GLN A 20 12.03 17.40 -4.42
CA GLN A 20 12.43 18.77 -4.77
C GLN A 20 12.29 19.02 -6.28
N ALA A 21 12.73 18.09 -7.12
CA ALA A 21 12.63 18.21 -8.56
C ALA A 21 11.16 18.23 -9.04
N ALA A 22 10.27 17.51 -8.37
CA ALA A 22 8.84 17.48 -8.69
C ALA A 22 8.09 18.77 -8.31
N GLY A 23 8.70 19.65 -7.50
CA GLY A 23 8.15 20.97 -7.18
C GLY A 23 6.77 20.97 -6.52
N GLY A 24 6.42 19.90 -5.79
CA GLY A 24 5.14 19.76 -5.09
C GLY A 24 3.96 19.30 -5.99
N THR A 25 4.16 19.10 -7.28
CA THR A 25 3.10 18.64 -8.20
C THR A 25 2.86 17.14 -8.11
N MET A 26 3.89 16.40 -7.71
CA MET A 26 3.86 14.95 -7.53
C MET A 26 4.53 14.58 -6.20
N ARG A 27 4.13 13.46 -5.63
CA ARG A 27 4.74 12.91 -4.41
C ARG A 27 5.55 11.67 -4.72
N PRO A 28 6.78 11.55 -4.21
CA PRO A 28 7.59 10.35 -4.31
C PRO A 28 7.21 9.36 -3.22
N VAL A 29 7.07 8.09 -3.58
CA VAL A 29 6.78 6.97 -2.68
C VAL A 29 7.78 5.86 -2.95
N VAL A 30 8.42 5.33 -1.90
CA VAL A 30 9.24 4.13 -2.01
C VAL A 30 8.31 2.93 -2.20
N SER A 31 8.46 2.24 -3.35
CA SER A 31 7.60 1.12 -3.74
C SER A 31 8.34 -0.23 -3.75
N GLY A 32 9.55 -0.26 -3.24
CA GLY A 32 10.41 -1.44 -3.14
C GLY A 32 11.83 -1.06 -2.80
N MET A 33 12.73 -2.03 -2.73
CA MET A 33 14.13 -1.79 -2.31
C MET A 33 14.90 -0.84 -3.25
N ALA A 34 14.56 -0.82 -4.53
CA ALA A 34 15.28 -0.08 -5.57
C ALA A 34 14.41 0.91 -6.34
N TRP A 35 13.15 1.11 -5.95
CA TRP A 35 12.19 1.90 -6.70
C TRP A 35 11.63 3.07 -5.92
N VAL A 36 11.58 4.23 -6.57
CA VAL A 36 10.79 5.39 -6.12
C VAL A 36 9.75 5.70 -7.19
N ASP A 37 8.49 5.63 -6.81
CA ASP A 37 7.36 5.98 -7.66
C ASP A 37 6.98 7.45 -7.45
N LEU A 38 6.83 8.19 -8.55
CA LEU A 38 6.23 9.52 -8.56
C LEU A 38 4.75 9.40 -8.91
N LEU A 39 3.91 9.81 -7.99
CA LEU A 39 2.46 9.78 -8.11
C LEU A 39 1.89 11.20 -8.06
N PRO A 40 0.76 11.49 -8.72
CA PRO A 40 0.01 12.72 -8.44
C PRO A 40 -0.30 12.82 -6.94
N GLN A 41 -0.43 14.06 -6.43
CA GLN A 41 -0.63 14.29 -4.99
C GLN A 41 -1.85 13.53 -4.42
N ASP A 42 -2.93 13.46 -5.20
CA ASP A 42 -4.21 12.84 -4.79
C ASP A 42 -4.39 11.40 -5.28
N CYS A 43 -3.30 10.74 -5.70
CA CYS A 43 -3.35 9.39 -6.26
C CYS A 43 -2.51 8.44 -5.40
N ASP A 44 -3.20 7.53 -4.72
CA ASP A 44 -2.62 6.41 -3.97
C ASP A 44 -3.54 5.18 -4.04
N LYS A 45 -3.10 4.06 -3.49
CA LYS A 45 -3.88 2.82 -3.49
C LYS A 45 -5.16 2.93 -2.66
N GLY A 46 -5.17 3.75 -1.61
CA GLY A 46 -6.35 3.99 -0.78
C GLY A 46 -7.42 4.80 -1.50
N THR A 47 -7.05 5.89 -2.18
CA THR A 47 -7.98 6.66 -2.99
C THR A 47 -8.54 5.85 -4.16
N ALA A 48 -7.73 4.99 -4.77
CA ALA A 48 -8.19 4.06 -5.80
C ALA A 48 -9.19 3.03 -5.24
N LEU A 49 -8.92 2.47 -4.06
CA LEU A 49 -9.85 1.56 -3.38
C LEU A 49 -11.17 2.26 -3.04
N ALA A 50 -11.13 3.50 -2.56
CA ALA A 50 -12.33 4.27 -2.27
C ALA A 50 -13.22 4.51 -3.51
N VAL A 51 -12.59 4.76 -4.68
CA VAL A 51 -13.30 4.86 -5.96
C VAL A 51 -13.95 3.52 -6.33
N LEU A 52 -13.21 2.43 -6.20
CA LEU A 52 -13.70 1.08 -6.49
C LEU A 52 -14.87 0.69 -5.58
N GLN A 53 -14.76 0.94 -4.27
CA GLN A 53 -15.83 0.69 -3.30
C GLN A 53 -17.13 1.42 -3.69
N ARG A 54 -17.04 2.70 -4.06
CA ARG A 54 -18.20 3.47 -4.52
C ARG A 54 -18.79 2.92 -5.80
N HIS A 55 -17.94 2.54 -6.76
CA HIS A 55 -18.40 2.00 -8.04
C HIS A 55 -19.10 0.66 -7.89
N LEU A 56 -18.61 -0.20 -6.99
CA LEU A 56 -19.17 -1.52 -6.73
C LEU A 56 -20.28 -1.53 -5.66
N HIS A 57 -20.57 -0.38 -5.04
CA HIS A 57 -21.53 -0.24 -3.93
C HIS A 57 -21.19 -1.14 -2.74
N ILE A 58 -19.92 -1.32 -2.42
CA ILE A 58 -19.43 -2.02 -1.24
C ILE A 58 -18.91 -1.03 -0.21
N ASN A 59 -19.16 -1.31 1.07
CA ASN A 59 -18.72 -0.49 2.18
C ASN A 59 -17.29 -0.85 2.60
N ARG A 60 -16.70 0.02 3.42
CA ARG A 60 -15.39 -0.21 4.00
C ARG A 60 -15.34 -1.54 4.78
N GLU A 61 -16.36 -1.80 5.58
CA GLU A 61 -16.49 -3.00 6.43
C GLU A 61 -16.58 -4.31 5.64
N GLU A 62 -16.95 -4.24 4.36
CA GLU A 62 -17.01 -5.37 3.43
C GLU A 62 -15.71 -5.57 2.64
N THR A 63 -14.67 -4.80 2.98
CA THR A 63 -13.40 -4.78 2.25
C THR A 63 -12.26 -5.26 3.13
N MET A 64 -11.49 -6.20 2.62
CA MET A 64 -10.24 -6.66 3.20
C MET A 64 -9.08 -6.28 2.31
N ALA A 65 -7.95 -5.89 2.90
CA ALA A 65 -6.74 -5.55 2.16
C ALA A 65 -5.50 -6.19 2.77
N PHE A 66 -4.56 -6.56 1.90
CA PHE A 66 -3.22 -7.04 2.25
C PHE A 66 -2.16 -6.08 1.72
N GLY A 67 -1.11 -5.85 2.50
CA GLY A 67 -0.04 -4.96 2.11
C GLY A 67 1.28 -5.31 2.76
N ASP A 68 2.39 -4.89 2.17
CA ASP A 68 3.74 -5.21 2.64
C ASP A 68 4.68 -3.99 2.70
N ASN A 69 4.32 -2.84 2.11
CA ASN A 69 5.22 -1.70 2.03
C ASN A 69 4.49 -0.35 2.22
N GLU A 70 5.27 0.73 2.25
CA GLU A 70 4.77 2.10 2.48
C GLU A 70 3.69 2.53 1.51
N ASN A 71 3.76 2.11 0.24
CA ASN A 71 2.75 2.42 -0.76
C ASN A 71 1.40 1.72 -0.52
N ASP A 72 1.32 0.81 0.45
CA ASP A 72 0.09 0.13 0.86
C ASP A 72 -0.58 0.76 2.08
N VAL A 73 0.06 1.73 2.74
CA VAL A 73 -0.46 2.36 3.96
C VAL A 73 -1.88 2.88 3.78
N GLU A 74 -2.14 3.65 2.74
CA GLU A 74 -3.46 4.22 2.49
C GLU A 74 -4.48 3.17 2.04
N LEU A 75 -4.04 2.11 1.35
CA LEU A 75 -4.86 0.94 1.03
C LEU A 75 -5.37 0.25 2.31
N LEU A 76 -4.46 -0.03 3.25
CA LEU A 76 -4.78 -0.69 4.52
C LEU A 76 -5.71 0.17 5.37
N ARG A 77 -5.50 1.49 5.39
CA ARG A 77 -6.39 2.44 6.10
C ARG A 77 -7.79 2.49 5.52
N GLN A 78 -7.93 2.31 4.21
CA GLN A 78 -9.23 2.37 3.51
C GLN A 78 -10.04 1.08 3.67
N ALA A 79 -9.42 -0.05 3.99
CA ALA A 79 -10.09 -1.32 4.23
C ALA A 79 -10.71 -1.38 5.63
N GLY A 80 -11.77 -2.19 5.79
CA GLY A 80 -12.38 -2.48 7.09
C GLY A 80 -11.60 -3.51 7.89
N LEU A 81 -10.91 -4.43 7.20
CA LEU A 81 -9.97 -5.39 7.78
C LEU A 81 -8.68 -5.37 7.00
N SER A 82 -7.58 -5.10 7.67
CA SER A 82 -6.26 -4.96 7.06
C SER A 82 -5.26 -6.00 7.58
N TYR A 83 -4.47 -6.54 6.66
CA TYR A 83 -3.40 -7.48 6.94
C TYR A 83 -2.06 -6.95 6.44
N ALA A 84 -1.05 -6.91 7.30
CA ALA A 84 0.32 -6.72 6.89
C ALA A 84 1.00 -8.08 6.68
N MET A 85 1.79 -8.21 5.62
CA MET A 85 2.66 -9.37 5.47
C MET A 85 3.73 -9.35 6.56
N LYS A 86 3.95 -10.48 7.26
CA LYS A 86 4.94 -10.58 8.36
C LYS A 86 6.37 -10.21 7.94
N THR A 87 6.70 -10.42 6.65
CA THR A 87 7.98 -10.04 6.05
C THR A 87 8.00 -8.59 5.52
N GLY A 88 6.91 -7.86 5.70
CA GLY A 88 6.74 -6.51 5.19
C GLY A 88 7.46 -5.43 6.00
N ASN A 89 7.32 -4.21 5.52
CA ASN A 89 7.88 -3.03 6.17
C ASN A 89 7.27 -2.81 7.56
N PRO A 90 8.06 -2.44 8.59
CA PRO A 90 7.54 -2.16 9.93
C PRO A 90 6.39 -1.14 9.97
N CYS A 91 6.30 -0.21 9.02
CA CYS A 91 5.22 0.77 8.99
C CYS A 91 3.84 0.14 8.77
N VAL A 92 3.73 -0.87 7.89
CA VAL A 92 2.46 -1.59 7.66
C VAL A 92 2.16 -2.58 8.79
N LEU A 93 3.18 -3.20 9.39
CA LEU A 93 3.02 -4.09 10.55
C LEU A 93 2.46 -3.37 11.79
N ARG A 94 2.82 -2.11 11.98
CA ARG A 94 2.28 -1.29 13.09
C ARG A 94 0.87 -0.77 12.83
N LEU A 95 0.49 -0.66 11.57
CA LEU A 95 -0.78 -0.05 11.15
C LEU A 95 -1.91 -1.07 11.01
N ALA A 96 -1.60 -2.24 10.45
CA ALA A 96 -2.60 -3.25 10.10
C ALA A 96 -3.25 -3.89 11.34
N ASP A 97 -4.49 -4.32 11.19
CA ASP A 97 -5.24 -5.02 12.25
C ASP A 97 -4.63 -6.39 12.55
N ARG A 98 -4.09 -7.06 11.54
CA ARG A 98 -3.52 -8.42 11.63
C ARG A 98 -2.25 -8.55 10.80
N ALA A 99 -1.49 -9.62 11.05
CA ALA A 99 -0.33 -10.01 10.26
C ALA A 99 -0.55 -11.39 9.63
N ALA A 100 -0.12 -11.56 8.37
CA ALA A 100 -0.26 -12.79 7.60
C ALA A 100 1.10 -13.32 7.12
N ASP A 101 1.23 -14.64 7.07
CA ASP A 101 2.38 -15.30 6.45
C ASP A 101 2.23 -15.32 4.93
N ASP A 102 1.03 -15.65 4.44
CA ASP A 102 0.65 -15.56 3.03
C ASP A 102 -0.85 -15.31 2.87
N VAL A 103 -1.22 -14.70 1.74
CA VAL A 103 -2.60 -14.30 1.45
C VAL A 103 -3.53 -15.51 1.27
N ILE A 104 -3.06 -16.57 0.62
CA ILE A 104 -3.88 -17.74 0.28
C ILE A 104 -4.29 -18.49 1.54
N SER A 105 -3.36 -18.66 2.47
CA SER A 105 -3.64 -19.31 3.77
C SER A 105 -4.69 -18.56 4.56
N GLU A 106 -4.59 -17.23 4.63
CA GLU A 106 -5.58 -16.39 5.33
C GLU A 106 -6.96 -16.48 4.66
N LEU A 107 -7.02 -16.42 3.33
CA LEU A 107 -8.29 -16.55 2.59
C LEU A 107 -8.93 -17.93 2.78
N ASN A 108 -8.14 -19.00 2.75
CA ASN A 108 -8.66 -20.36 2.98
C ASN A 108 -9.19 -20.52 4.41
N MET A 109 -8.53 -19.93 5.40
CA MET A 109 -8.99 -19.94 6.78
C MET A 109 -10.35 -19.23 6.92
N LEU A 110 -10.47 -18.03 6.34
CA LEU A 110 -11.73 -17.28 6.34
C LEU A 110 -12.86 -18.00 5.61
N LEU A 111 -12.58 -18.62 4.47
CA LEU A 111 -13.57 -19.41 3.74
C LEU A 111 -14.07 -20.60 4.56
N SER A 112 -13.18 -21.26 5.31
CA SER A 112 -13.57 -22.37 6.19
C SER A 112 -14.47 -21.95 7.35
N GLU A 113 -14.32 -20.71 7.83
CA GLU A 113 -15.18 -20.14 8.87
C GLU A 113 -16.58 -19.78 8.37
N LEU A 114 -16.74 -19.59 7.06
CA LEU A 114 -18.02 -19.27 6.42
C LEU A 114 -18.85 -20.53 6.04
N GLU A 115 -18.24 -21.69 6.03
CA GLU A 115 -18.90 -22.99 5.78
C GLU A 115 -19.51 -23.55 7.09
#